data_cb13122dfc541eadea36a410a8cc81df
#
_entry.id   cb13122dfc541eadea36a410a8cc81df
#
_cell.length_a   1.000
_cell.length_b   1.000
_cell.length_c   1.000
_cell.angle_alpha   90.00
_cell.angle_beta   90.00
_cell.angle_gamma   90.00
#
_symmetry.space_group_name_H-M   'P 1'
#
loop_
_entity.id
_entity.type
_entity.pdbx_description
1 polymer ?
#
loop_
_entity_poly.entity_id
_entity_poly.type
_entity_poly.pdbx_seq_one_letter_code
_entity_poly.pdbx_strand_id
1 'polypeptide(L)'
;MGRTVPSFRMLLEEIVMELSVFKRALRGEDKIAFDNLMNKARQHASSCTVTPMLEPMDAVFLSILVEQEKEISSLKEALRGSC
;
A
#
# COMPACT_ATOMS: atom_id res chain seq x y z
N MET A 1 20.19 -17.89 -18.63
CA MET A 1 19.79 -17.41 -18.51
C MET A 1 19.06 -17.03 -17.76
N GLY A 2 18.93 -16.64 -17.51
CA GLY A 2 18.30 -16.21 -16.56
C GLY A 2 16.95 -16.04 -16.63
N ARG A 3 16.26 -16.28 -15.79
CA ARG A 3 15.05 -16.03 -15.79
C ARG A 3 14.80 -14.89 -15.07
N THR A 4 14.02 -14.00 -15.46
CA THR A 4 13.67 -12.79 -14.79
C THR A 4 12.56 -13.07 -13.82
N VAL A 5 12.79 -12.78 -12.59
CA VAL A 5 11.74 -12.85 -11.59
C VAL A 5 11.07 -11.49 -11.56
N PRO A 6 9.75 -11.41 -11.69
CA PRO A 6 9.09 -10.12 -11.64
C PRO A 6 9.38 -9.43 -10.32
N SER A 7 9.65 -8.15 -10.36
CA SER A 7 9.85 -7.38 -9.15
C SER A 7 8.53 -7.21 -8.43
N PHE A 8 8.59 -6.92 -7.14
CA PHE A 8 7.36 -6.67 -6.41
C PHE A 8 6.62 -5.47 -7.01
N ARG A 9 7.35 -4.50 -7.56
CA ARG A 9 6.68 -3.36 -8.20
C ARG A 9 5.78 -3.79 -9.32
N MET A 10 6.22 -4.74 -10.14
CA MET A 10 5.40 -5.23 -11.23
C MET A 10 4.18 -5.94 -10.71
N LEU A 11 4.37 -6.77 -9.69
CA LEU A 11 3.24 -7.47 -9.07
C LEU A 11 2.27 -6.48 -8.45
N LEU A 12 2.81 -5.45 -7.81
CA LEU A 12 1.99 -4.44 -7.17
C LEU A 12 1.09 -3.74 -8.18
N GLU A 13 1.65 -3.38 -9.35
CA GLU A 13 0.83 -2.69 -10.35
C GLU A 13 -0.26 -3.60 -10.89
N GLU A 14 0.01 -4.89 -11.00
CA GLU A 14 -1.02 -5.83 -11.40
C GLU A 14 -2.13 -5.91 -10.35
N ILE A 15 -1.75 -5.91 -9.09
CA ILE A 15 -2.72 -5.93 -8.00
C ILE A 15 -3.56 -4.65 -8.03
N VAL A 16 -2.92 -3.52 -8.23
CA VAL A 16 -3.64 -2.25 -8.31
C VAL A 16 -4.66 -2.29 -9.43
N MET A 17 -4.29 -2.86 -10.57
CA MET A 17 -5.23 -2.98 -11.68
C MET A 17 -6.41 -3.87 -11.32
N GLU A 18 -6.16 -4.98 -10.66
CA GLU A 18 -7.24 -5.86 -10.23
C GLU A 18 -8.16 -5.16 -9.25
N LEU A 19 -7.57 -4.42 -8.32
CA LEU A 19 -8.36 -3.72 -7.32
C LEU A 19 -9.10 -2.53 -7.89
N SER A 20 -8.75 -2.09 -9.09
CA SER A 20 -9.46 -0.98 -9.71
C SER A 20 -10.93 -1.30 -9.96
N VAL A 21 -11.26 -2.57 -10.07
CA VAL A 21 -12.66 -2.98 -10.19
C VAL A 21 -13.41 -2.60 -8.93
N PHE A 22 -12.79 -2.84 -7.80
CA PHE A 22 -13.35 -2.43 -6.51
C PHE A 22 -13.50 -0.91 -6.44
N LYS A 23 -12.49 -0.20 -6.92
CA LYS A 23 -12.53 1.26 -6.91
C LYS A 23 -13.74 1.80 -7.66
N ARG A 24 -14.13 1.15 -8.73
CA ARG A 24 -15.28 1.62 -9.51
C ARG A 24 -16.57 1.62 -8.72
N ALA A 25 -16.66 0.76 -7.72
CA ALA A 25 -17.85 0.70 -6.87
C ALA A 25 -17.85 1.76 -5.79
N LEU A 26 -16.74 2.45 -5.61
CA LEU A 26 -16.63 3.46 -4.56
C LEU A 26 -17.15 4.80 -5.05
N ARG A 27 -17.43 5.68 -4.09
CA ARG A 27 -17.91 7.02 -4.40
C ARG A 27 -16.86 8.04 -4.03
N GLY A 28 -16.90 9.16 -4.71
CA GLY A 28 -16.19 10.38 -4.42
C GLY A 28 -14.98 10.26 -3.52
N GLU A 29 -15.16 10.58 -2.26
CA GLU A 29 -14.05 10.59 -1.29
C GLU A 29 -13.40 9.24 -1.13
N ASP A 30 -14.19 8.18 -1.27
CA ASP A 30 -13.65 6.84 -1.12
C ASP A 30 -12.67 6.51 -2.23
N LYS A 31 -12.91 7.01 -3.43
CA LYS A 31 -11.98 6.80 -4.53
C LYS A 31 -10.66 7.49 -4.26
N ILE A 32 -10.71 8.69 -3.71
CA ILE A 32 -9.49 9.41 -3.36
C ILE A 32 -8.73 8.65 -2.28
N ALA A 33 -9.44 8.16 -1.28
CA ALA A 33 -8.81 7.38 -0.22
C ALA A 33 -8.17 6.12 -0.78
N PHE A 34 -8.85 5.47 -1.71
CA PHE A 34 -8.31 4.27 -2.35
C PHE A 34 -7.01 4.57 -3.06
N ASP A 35 -6.97 5.66 -3.84
CA ASP A 35 -5.75 6.04 -4.55
C ASP A 35 -4.62 6.32 -3.56
N ASN A 36 -4.94 6.96 -2.45
CA ASN A 36 -3.93 7.22 -1.42
C ASN A 36 -3.39 5.93 -0.83
N LEU A 37 -4.26 4.94 -0.62
CA LEU A 37 -3.81 3.65 -0.12
C LEU A 37 -2.86 2.97 -1.10
N MET A 38 -3.19 3.03 -2.37
CA MET A 38 -2.32 2.40 -3.38
C MET A 38 -0.97 3.10 -3.45
N ASN A 39 -0.96 4.42 -3.29
CA ASN A 39 0.30 5.15 -3.27
C ASN A 39 1.14 4.77 -2.05
N LYS A 40 0.51 4.54 -0.92
CA LYS A 40 1.24 4.07 0.26
C LYS A 40 1.89 2.71 0.02
N ALA A 41 1.18 1.83 -0.64
CA ALA A 41 1.75 0.53 -0.98
C ALA A 41 2.96 0.69 -1.90
N ARG A 42 2.88 1.62 -2.84
CA ARG A 42 4.00 1.86 -3.74
C ARG A 42 5.23 2.37 -3.02
N GLN A 43 5.04 3.13 -1.96
CA GLN A 43 6.16 3.63 -1.17
C GLN A 43 6.96 2.53 -0.51
N HIS A 44 6.33 1.40 -0.27
CA HIS A 44 6.98 0.29 0.44
C HIS A 44 7.28 -0.89 -0.47
N ALA A 45 7.23 -0.67 -1.78
CA ALA A 45 7.41 -1.77 -2.71
C ALA A 45 8.74 -2.49 -2.55
N SER A 46 9.82 -1.75 -2.33
CA SER A 46 11.12 -2.41 -2.19
C SER A 46 11.24 -3.21 -0.90
N SER A 47 10.57 -2.75 0.16
CA SER A 47 10.58 -3.51 1.41
C SER A 47 9.91 -4.85 1.25
N CYS A 48 8.85 -4.89 0.46
CA CYS A 48 8.08 -6.11 0.28
C CYS A 48 8.87 -7.19 -0.45
N THR A 49 9.82 -6.80 -1.27
CA THR A 49 10.58 -7.79 -2.05
C THR A 49 11.49 -8.65 -1.21
N VAL A 50 11.76 -8.24 0.02
CA VAL A 50 12.64 -9.03 0.88
C VAL A 50 11.88 -10.00 1.77
N THR A 51 10.58 -10.16 1.53
CA THR A 51 9.78 -11.04 2.36
C THR A 51 9.09 -12.09 1.49
N PRO A 52 9.86 -13.07 0.99
CA PRO A 52 9.30 -14.00 0.01
C PRO A 52 8.23 -14.93 0.56
N MET A 53 8.09 -14.99 1.87
CA MET A 53 7.09 -15.87 2.46
C MET A 53 5.69 -15.28 2.46
N LEU A 54 5.58 -13.98 2.18
CA LEU A 54 4.27 -13.35 2.17
C LEU A 54 3.66 -13.42 0.77
N GLU A 55 2.36 -13.60 0.75
CA GLU A 55 1.63 -13.42 -0.49
C GLU A 55 1.72 -11.96 -0.91
N PRO A 56 1.78 -11.68 -2.21
CA PRO A 56 1.87 -10.29 -2.65
C PRO A 56 0.76 -9.41 -2.10
N MET A 57 -0.45 -9.92 -2.02
CA MET A 57 -1.57 -9.13 -1.51
C MET A 57 -1.37 -8.81 -0.03
N ASP A 58 -0.85 -9.78 0.73
CA ASP A 58 -0.58 -9.55 2.15
C ASP A 58 0.49 -8.48 2.31
N ALA A 59 1.51 -8.52 1.46
CA ALA A 59 2.56 -7.52 1.51
C ALA A 59 2.02 -6.13 1.22
N VAL A 60 1.10 -6.03 0.28
CA VAL A 60 0.47 -4.76 -0.04
C VAL A 60 -0.29 -4.23 1.18
N PHE A 61 -1.09 -5.08 1.79
CA PHE A 61 -1.87 -4.64 2.94
C PHE A 61 -0.99 -4.28 4.12
N LEU A 62 0.07 -5.04 4.37
CA LEU A 62 0.99 -4.70 5.45
C LEU A 62 1.66 -3.35 5.22
N SER A 63 2.04 -3.08 3.98
CA SER A 63 2.66 -1.81 3.64
C SER A 63 1.73 -0.65 3.94
N ILE A 64 0.48 -0.81 3.56
CA ILE A 64 -0.53 0.21 3.83
C ILE A 64 -0.70 0.42 5.33
N LEU A 65 -0.79 -0.68 6.07
CA LEU A 65 -1.00 -0.59 7.51
C LEU A 65 0.17 0.09 8.21
N VAL A 66 1.39 -0.22 7.79
CA VAL A 66 2.56 0.42 8.37
C VAL A 66 2.50 1.93 8.15
N GLU A 67 2.17 2.34 6.94
CA GLU A 67 2.11 3.75 6.64
C GLU A 67 0.99 4.44 7.41
N GLN A 68 -0.15 3.77 7.54
CA GLN A 68 -1.25 4.30 8.31
C GLN A 68 -0.91 4.41 9.78
N GLU A 69 -0.19 3.44 10.30
CA GLU A 69 0.22 3.49 11.70
C GLU A 69 1.14 4.69 11.94
N LYS A 70 2.04 4.95 11.00
CA LYS A 70 2.91 6.12 11.11
C LYS A 70 2.11 7.41 11.12
N GLU A 71 1.10 7.49 10.29
CA GLU A 71 0.26 8.67 10.21
C GLU A 71 -0.53 8.88 11.49
N ILE A 72 -1.07 7.79 12.01
CA ILE A 72 -1.82 7.85 13.27
C ILE A 72 -0.90 8.31 14.40
N SER A 73 0.29 7.75 14.46
CA SER A 73 1.25 8.13 15.50
C SER A 73 1.63 9.60 15.41
N SER A 74 1.83 10.10 14.19
CA SER A 74 2.13 11.51 13.98
C SER A 74 1.00 12.41 14.43
N LEU A 75 -0.23 12.00 14.11
CA LEU A 75 -1.39 12.78 14.52
C LEU A 75 -1.55 12.80 16.03
N LYS A 76 -1.30 11.67 16.67
CA LYS A 76 -1.36 11.61 18.12
C LYS A 76 -0.35 12.52 18.75
N GLU A 77 0.86 12.55 18.21
CA GLU A 77 1.90 13.44 18.72
C GLU A 77 1.52 14.91 18.54
N ALA A 78 0.96 15.23 17.38
CA ALA A 78 0.54 16.59 17.11
C ALA A 78 -0.55 17.04 18.07
N LEU A 79 -1.50 16.17 18.33
CA LEU A 79 -2.57 16.49 19.27
C LEU A 79 -2.05 16.65 20.69
N ARG A 80 -1.12 15.81 21.07
CA ARG A 80 -0.51 15.88 22.39
C ARG A 80 0.26 17.17 22.55
N GLY A 81 0.95 17.57 21.50
CA GLY A 81 1.75 18.79 21.53
C GLY A 81 0.93 20.04 21.48
N SER A 82 -0.34 19.99 21.07
CA SER A 82 -1.14 21.19 21.00
C SER A 82 -1.84 21.52 22.31
N CYS A 83 -1.70 20.74 23.30
CA CYS A 83 -2.32 21.06 24.60
C CYS A 83 -1.50 21.99 25.46
#